data_9a2d37e6d86a5efd5af98941576649c7
#
_entry.id   9a2d37e6d86a5efd5af98941576649c7
#
_cell.length_a   1.000
_cell.length_b   1.000
_cell.length_c   1.000
_cell.angle_alpha   90.00
_cell.angle_beta   90.00
_cell.angle_gamma   90.00
#
_symmetry.space_group_name_H-M   'P 1'
#
loop_
_entity.id
_entity.type
_entity.pdbx_description
1 polymer ?
#
loop_
_entity_poly.entity_id
_entity_poly.type
_entity_poly.pdbx_seq_one_letter_code
_entity_poly.pdbx_strand_id
1 'polypeptide(L)'
;MLTLNATANTQAINQVCYYGLSPEDEAESAANKMWKDGVRNPIVAMPQNDLGQRVGNAFNVRWQRLAGTDANIRYYNLPADITYFFQGAPQDTSALYVISSPDELAEIKGYLDTSNPNVRIYASSRSNAASNTPEYYAKMNGVQFSDIPFFKQSDSSQYQKVAGSTGGEFQLMRLYAMGSDAWLLINHFNELRQVPGYTLSGLTGQLSADSNCDVDRDMTWYQVQDGNVVAVAN
;
A
#
# COMPACT_ATOMS: atom_id res chain seq x y z
N MET A 1 -5.63 6.99 -25.01
CA MET A 1 -4.18 6.80 -24.70
C MET A 1 -4.06 6.39 -23.25
N LEU A 2 -3.31 5.35 -22.94
CA LEU A 2 -2.94 5.00 -21.56
C LEU A 2 -1.54 5.59 -21.26
N THR A 3 -1.42 6.36 -20.20
CA THR A 3 -0.12 6.83 -19.70
C THR A 3 0.26 6.03 -18.46
N LEU A 4 1.53 5.63 -18.37
CA LEU A 4 2.08 4.88 -17.23
C LEU A 4 2.65 5.85 -16.18
N ASN A 5 1.79 6.75 -15.73
CA ASN A 5 2.13 7.73 -14.69
C ASN A 5 0.86 8.19 -13.98
N ALA A 6 0.98 8.61 -12.72
CA ALA A 6 -0.11 9.27 -12.01
C ALA A 6 -0.32 10.69 -12.57
N THR A 7 -1.56 11.16 -12.62
CA THR A 7 -1.82 12.55 -12.98
C THR A 7 -1.51 13.48 -11.81
N ALA A 8 -0.80 14.56 -12.11
CA ALA A 8 -0.68 15.70 -11.18
C ALA A 8 -1.81 16.73 -11.37
N ASN A 9 -2.66 16.56 -12.39
CA ASN A 9 -3.69 17.50 -12.75
C ASN A 9 -5.09 16.99 -12.40
N THR A 10 -5.89 17.88 -11.85
CA THR A 10 -7.31 17.63 -11.51
C THR A 10 -8.25 17.67 -12.71
N GLN A 11 -7.76 18.00 -13.92
CA GLN A 11 -8.56 18.04 -15.14
C GLN A 11 -8.34 16.81 -15.99
N ALA A 12 -9.44 16.07 -16.23
CA ALA A 12 -9.44 14.95 -17.15
C ALA A 12 -9.04 15.39 -18.57
N ILE A 13 -8.04 14.76 -19.13
CA ILE A 13 -7.70 14.93 -20.55
C ILE A 13 -8.53 13.92 -21.35
N ASN A 14 -9.31 14.42 -22.29
CA ASN A 14 -10.17 13.55 -23.09
C ASN A 14 -9.35 12.46 -23.79
N GLN A 15 -9.83 11.22 -23.73
CA GLN A 15 -9.19 10.01 -24.30
C GLN A 15 -7.83 9.64 -23.68
N VAL A 16 -7.52 10.10 -22.48
CA VAL A 16 -6.35 9.69 -21.73
C VAL A 16 -6.78 8.98 -20.45
N CYS A 17 -6.16 7.86 -20.15
CA CYS A 17 -6.23 7.19 -18.84
C CYS A 17 -4.85 7.16 -18.22
N TYR A 18 -4.83 7.16 -16.91
CA TYR A 18 -3.61 7.19 -16.10
C TYR A 18 -3.51 5.92 -15.29
N TYR A 19 -2.34 5.30 -15.29
CA TYR A 19 -2.08 4.08 -14.53
C TYR A 19 -0.63 4.05 -14.04
N GLY A 20 -0.43 3.73 -12.79
CA GLY A 20 0.90 3.65 -12.20
C GLY A 20 0.93 2.86 -10.88
N LEU A 21 2.13 2.60 -10.40
CA LEU A 21 2.35 2.05 -9.05
C LEU A 21 2.46 3.21 -8.05
N SER A 22 1.34 3.88 -7.82
CA SER A 22 1.28 5.08 -6.98
C SER A 22 1.34 4.72 -5.48
N PRO A 23 2.23 5.33 -4.69
CA PRO A 23 2.18 5.22 -3.23
C PRO A 23 0.92 5.82 -2.62
N GLU A 24 0.30 6.76 -3.32
CA GLU A 24 -0.97 7.37 -2.94
C GLU A 24 -2.11 6.34 -2.95
N ASP A 25 -2.17 5.45 -3.96
CA ASP A 25 -3.14 4.34 -4.03
C ASP A 25 -2.96 3.39 -2.84
N GLU A 26 -1.72 3.11 -2.46
CA GLU A 26 -1.43 2.27 -1.29
C GLU A 26 -1.96 2.91 0.00
N ALA A 27 -1.84 4.23 0.14
CA ALA A 27 -2.36 4.95 1.29
C ALA A 27 -3.88 4.94 1.35
N GLU A 28 -4.56 5.08 0.21
CA GLU A 28 -6.02 4.97 0.13
C GLU A 28 -6.49 3.55 0.47
N SER A 29 -5.79 2.54 -0.05
CA SER A 29 -6.02 1.13 0.30
C SER A 29 -5.81 0.89 1.80
N ALA A 30 -4.78 1.50 2.41
CA ALA A 30 -4.54 1.41 3.84
C ALA A 30 -5.66 2.03 4.67
N ALA A 31 -6.16 3.20 4.28
CA ALA A 31 -7.30 3.84 4.94
C ALA A 31 -8.55 2.94 4.91
N ASN A 32 -8.84 2.33 3.74
CA ASN A 32 -9.95 1.38 3.58
C ASN A 32 -9.79 0.15 4.48
N LYS A 33 -8.60 -0.46 4.46
CA LYS A 33 -8.29 -1.66 5.25
C LYS A 33 -8.41 -1.38 6.75
N MET A 34 -7.81 -0.31 7.23
CA MET A 34 -7.87 0.06 8.64
C MET A 34 -9.29 0.33 9.09
N TRP A 35 -10.10 1.01 8.27
CA TRP A 35 -11.51 1.25 8.56
C TRP A 35 -12.32 -0.06 8.67
N LYS A 36 -12.12 -1.00 7.73
CA LYS A 36 -12.75 -2.33 7.75
C LYS A 36 -12.33 -3.15 8.97
N ASP A 37 -11.07 -3.04 9.39
CA ASP A 37 -10.53 -3.69 10.58
C ASP A 37 -11.00 -3.05 11.90
N GLY A 38 -11.88 -2.06 11.84
CA GLY A 38 -12.46 -1.40 13.01
C GLY A 38 -11.57 -0.32 13.63
N VAL A 39 -10.48 0.09 12.98
CA VAL A 39 -9.68 1.23 13.43
C VAL A 39 -10.51 2.51 13.28
N ARG A 40 -10.46 3.37 14.31
CA ARG A 40 -11.19 4.65 14.30
C ARG A 40 -10.28 5.86 14.52
N ASN A 41 -9.21 5.70 15.26
CA ASN A 41 -8.20 6.74 15.53
C ASN A 41 -6.79 6.24 15.19
N PRO A 42 -6.43 6.13 13.88
CA PRO A 42 -5.09 5.72 13.49
C PRO A 42 -4.09 6.86 13.69
N ILE A 43 -2.84 6.49 13.98
CA ILE A 43 -1.69 7.35 13.69
C ILE A 43 -1.18 6.99 12.31
N VAL A 44 -0.93 8.02 11.51
CA VAL A 44 -0.40 7.90 10.15
C VAL A 44 0.99 8.52 10.14
N ALA A 45 2.03 7.69 10.23
CA ALA A 45 3.41 8.12 10.30
C ALA A 45 4.04 8.17 8.91
N MET A 46 4.41 9.35 8.47
CA MET A 46 4.97 9.62 7.16
C MET A 46 6.40 10.16 7.28
N PRO A 47 7.32 9.81 6.36
CA PRO A 47 8.62 10.46 6.32
C PRO A 47 8.46 11.95 6.05
N GLN A 48 9.31 12.78 6.67
CA GLN A 48 9.23 14.23 6.52
C GLN A 48 9.89 14.70 5.22
N ASN A 49 9.22 14.43 4.10
CA ASN A 49 9.63 14.81 2.76
C ASN A 49 8.39 14.95 1.84
N ASP A 50 8.59 15.35 0.59
CA ASP A 50 7.51 15.55 -0.38
C ASP A 50 6.67 14.28 -0.62
N LEU A 51 7.29 13.10 -0.61
CA LEU A 51 6.59 11.84 -0.72
C LEU A 51 5.63 11.65 0.45
N GLY A 52 6.13 11.80 1.68
CA GLY A 52 5.31 11.65 2.89
C GLY A 52 4.14 12.64 2.95
N GLN A 53 4.35 13.87 2.46
CA GLN A 53 3.28 14.86 2.40
C GLN A 53 2.17 14.45 1.41
N ARG A 54 2.53 14.04 0.20
CA ARG A 54 1.56 13.61 -0.82
C ARG A 54 0.78 12.39 -0.36
N VAL A 55 1.49 11.39 0.15
CA VAL A 55 0.88 10.12 0.57
C VAL A 55 0.04 10.29 1.83
N GLY A 56 0.49 11.12 2.79
CA GLY A 56 -0.31 11.48 3.96
C GLY A 56 -1.60 12.19 3.58
N ASN A 57 -1.53 13.09 2.59
CA ASN A 57 -2.73 13.77 2.08
C ASN A 57 -3.70 12.79 1.41
N ALA A 58 -3.23 11.85 0.59
CA ALA A 58 -4.07 10.84 -0.04
C ALA A 58 -4.78 9.96 1.01
N PHE A 59 -4.04 9.51 2.04
CA PHE A 59 -4.63 8.80 3.17
C PHE A 59 -5.73 9.65 3.84
N ASN A 60 -5.43 10.92 4.14
CA ASN A 60 -6.39 11.81 4.82
C ASN A 60 -7.66 12.04 4.01
N VAL A 61 -7.54 12.31 2.72
CA VAL A 61 -8.70 12.51 1.83
C VAL A 61 -9.59 11.26 1.84
N ARG A 62 -9.00 10.08 1.78
CA ARG A 62 -9.76 8.83 1.86
C ARG A 62 -10.36 8.61 3.24
N TRP A 63 -9.60 8.86 4.30
CA TRP A 63 -10.06 8.74 5.67
C TRP A 63 -11.23 9.66 5.99
N GLN A 64 -11.20 10.92 5.55
CA GLN A 64 -12.31 11.86 5.69
C GLN A 64 -13.60 11.33 5.06
N ARG A 65 -13.53 10.68 3.90
CA ARG A 65 -14.70 10.07 3.26
C ARG A 65 -15.29 8.90 4.07
N LEU A 66 -14.45 8.17 4.81
CA LEU A 66 -14.86 7.03 5.62
C LEU A 66 -15.34 7.43 7.02
N ALA A 67 -14.60 8.32 7.67
CA ALA A 67 -14.74 8.66 9.09
C ALA A 67 -15.46 10.00 9.33
N GLY A 68 -15.51 10.88 8.34
CA GLY A 68 -16.03 12.25 8.49
C GLY A 68 -15.08 13.19 9.26
N THR A 69 -13.88 12.74 9.59
CA THR A 69 -12.86 13.50 10.35
C THR A 69 -11.48 13.32 9.76
N ASP A 70 -10.56 14.22 10.09
CA ASP A 70 -9.16 14.09 9.70
C ASP A 70 -8.47 12.93 10.40
N ALA A 71 -7.53 12.29 9.68
CA ALA A 71 -6.60 11.34 10.27
C ALA A 71 -5.50 12.07 11.06
N ASN A 72 -4.94 11.39 12.08
CA ASN A 72 -3.83 11.93 12.85
C ASN A 72 -2.50 11.67 12.11
N ILE A 73 -2.16 12.57 11.18
CA ILE A 73 -0.92 12.48 10.41
C ILE A 73 0.23 13.10 11.19
N ARG A 74 1.33 12.36 11.29
CA ARG A 74 2.57 12.75 11.95
C ARG A 74 3.74 12.50 11.01
N TYR A 75 4.72 13.39 11.05
CA TYR A 75 5.92 13.28 10.23
C TYR A 75 7.13 12.92 11.08
N TYR A 76 7.92 11.96 10.62
CA TYR A 76 9.12 11.51 11.32
C TYR A 76 10.37 11.72 10.44
N ASN A 77 11.48 12.00 11.10
CA ASN A 77 12.82 12.02 10.48
C ASN A 77 13.60 10.75 10.84
N LEU A 78 13.40 10.24 12.05
CA LEU A 78 14.04 9.04 12.55
C LEU A 78 12.99 8.06 13.05
N PRO A 79 13.20 6.73 12.91
CA PRO A 79 12.29 5.70 13.42
C PRO A 79 11.89 5.89 14.89
N ALA A 80 12.82 6.38 15.73
CA ALA A 80 12.57 6.63 17.14
C ALA A 80 11.50 7.72 17.40
N ASP A 81 11.29 8.65 16.48
CA ASP A 81 10.30 9.73 16.62
C ASP A 81 8.90 9.18 16.81
N ILE A 82 8.60 8.00 16.26
CA ILE A 82 7.28 7.38 16.30
C ILE A 82 6.83 7.06 17.73
N THR A 83 7.75 6.84 18.65
CA THR A 83 7.41 6.61 20.06
C THR A 83 6.69 7.81 20.69
N TYR A 84 7.01 9.02 20.26
CA TYR A 84 6.38 10.26 20.74
C TYR A 84 4.98 10.48 20.15
N PHE A 85 4.63 9.83 19.04
CA PHE A 85 3.34 10.02 18.39
C PHE A 85 2.18 9.45 19.21
N PHE A 86 2.47 8.50 20.09
CA PHE A 86 1.49 7.89 20.99
C PHE A 86 1.34 8.64 22.31
N GLN A 87 2.25 9.57 22.63
CA GLN A 87 2.15 10.38 23.85
C GLN A 87 0.98 11.35 23.75
N GLY A 88 0.03 11.22 24.68
CA GLY A 88 -1.19 12.03 24.68
C GLY A 88 -2.20 11.70 23.57
N ALA A 89 -1.99 10.61 22.82
CA ALA A 89 -2.97 10.12 21.88
C ALA A 89 -4.24 9.60 22.61
N PRO A 90 -5.42 9.65 21.97
CA PRO A 90 -6.62 9.04 22.52
C PRO A 90 -6.41 7.58 22.93
N GLN A 91 -7.10 7.13 23.99
CA GLN A 91 -6.93 5.75 24.51
C GLN A 91 -7.32 4.65 23.51
N ASP A 92 -8.15 4.97 22.54
CA ASP A 92 -8.57 4.09 21.46
C ASP A 92 -7.65 4.12 20.24
N THR A 93 -6.52 4.87 20.32
CA THR A 93 -5.47 4.84 19.30
C THR A 93 -4.76 3.48 19.36
N SER A 94 -5.12 2.59 18.44
CA SER A 94 -4.70 1.18 18.45
C SER A 94 -3.97 0.75 17.18
N ALA A 95 -3.71 1.67 16.26
CA ALA A 95 -3.11 1.33 14.98
C ALA A 95 -2.20 2.44 14.43
N LEU A 96 -1.16 2.01 13.75
CA LEU A 96 -0.19 2.82 13.02
C LEU A 96 -0.20 2.42 11.55
N TYR A 97 -0.31 3.40 10.64
CA TYR A 97 0.09 3.21 9.24
C TYR A 97 1.42 3.91 9.00
N VAL A 98 2.37 3.24 8.35
CA VAL A 98 3.71 3.79 8.12
C VAL A 98 4.23 3.46 6.72
N ILE A 99 4.92 4.44 6.10
CA ILE A 99 5.74 4.22 4.92
C ILE A 99 7.20 4.22 5.35
N SER A 100 7.86 3.10 5.20
CA SER A 100 9.25 2.90 5.62
C SER A 100 9.95 1.84 4.78
N SER A 101 11.28 1.84 4.80
CA SER A 101 12.09 0.71 4.35
C SER A 101 11.96 -0.47 5.32
N PRO A 102 12.42 -1.69 4.95
CA PRO A 102 12.44 -2.83 5.87
C PRO A 102 13.21 -2.56 7.16
N ASP A 103 14.38 -1.93 7.05
CA ASP A 103 15.23 -1.63 8.21
C ASP A 103 14.57 -0.64 9.16
N GLU A 104 14.01 0.46 8.62
CA GLU A 104 13.25 1.43 9.41
C GLU A 104 12.03 0.78 10.08
N LEU A 105 11.30 -0.10 9.38
CA LEU A 105 10.16 -0.78 9.96
C LEU A 105 10.57 -1.71 11.11
N ALA A 106 11.71 -2.39 10.98
CA ALA A 106 12.24 -3.24 12.05
C ALA A 106 12.60 -2.43 13.30
N GLU A 107 13.18 -1.25 13.14
CA GLU A 107 13.44 -0.34 14.26
C GLU A 107 12.15 0.16 14.90
N ILE A 108 11.19 0.65 14.09
CA ILE A 108 9.88 1.12 14.55
C ILE A 108 9.16 0.03 15.35
N LYS A 109 9.13 -1.19 14.81
CA LYS A 109 8.52 -2.35 15.48
C LYS A 109 9.18 -2.60 16.83
N GLY A 110 10.53 -2.58 16.89
CA GLY A 110 11.29 -2.77 18.12
C GLY A 110 10.96 -1.72 19.19
N TYR A 111 10.83 -0.45 18.80
CA TYR A 111 10.41 0.62 19.70
C TYR A 111 8.97 0.42 20.19
N LEU A 112 8.04 0.08 19.30
CA LEU A 112 6.63 -0.08 19.65
C LEU A 112 6.39 -1.33 20.51
N ASP A 113 7.10 -2.41 20.29
CA ASP A 113 7.00 -3.62 21.12
C ASP A 113 7.32 -3.35 22.60
N THR A 114 8.15 -2.35 22.86
CA THR A 114 8.51 -1.93 24.21
C THR A 114 7.55 -0.90 24.79
N SER A 115 7.14 0.10 23.97
CA SER A 115 6.38 1.25 24.46
C SER A 115 4.86 1.09 24.29
N ASN A 116 4.41 0.46 23.19
CA ASN A 116 3.01 0.33 22.79
C ASN A 116 2.74 -1.04 22.16
N PRO A 117 2.90 -2.16 22.89
CA PRO A 117 2.93 -3.51 22.33
C PRO A 117 1.60 -3.95 21.66
N ASN A 118 0.50 -3.29 21.96
CA ASN A 118 -0.81 -3.62 21.42
C ASN A 118 -1.17 -2.84 20.14
N VAL A 119 -0.27 -1.99 19.65
CA VAL A 119 -0.50 -1.22 18.41
C VAL A 119 -0.40 -2.14 17.20
N ARG A 120 -1.45 -2.18 16.40
CA ARG A 120 -1.44 -2.86 15.10
C ARG A 120 -0.68 -2.02 14.09
N ILE A 121 0.29 -2.63 13.41
CA ILE A 121 1.11 -1.93 12.41
C ILE A 121 0.67 -2.32 11.01
N TYR A 122 0.37 -1.31 10.20
CA TYR A 122 0.08 -1.39 8.79
C TYR A 122 1.19 -0.67 8.02
N ALA A 123 1.77 -1.32 7.04
CA ALA A 123 2.89 -0.79 6.26
C ALA A 123 2.60 -0.81 4.75
N SER A 124 3.34 -0.02 4.00
CA SER A 124 3.31 -0.06 2.54
C SER A 124 4.16 -1.19 1.96
N SER A 125 4.02 -1.44 0.67
CA SER A 125 4.84 -2.40 -0.09
C SER A 125 6.34 -2.13 -0.01
N ARG A 126 6.76 -0.91 0.34
CA ARG A 126 8.17 -0.55 0.50
C ARG A 126 8.89 -1.36 1.58
N SER A 127 8.18 -1.83 2.59
CA SER A 127 8.70 -2.68 3.66
C SER A 127 8.90 -4.15 3.24
N ASN A 128 8.33 -4.55 2.09
CA ASN A 128 8.45 -5.90 1.55
C ASN A 128 9.51 -5.94 0.44
N ALA A 129 10.68 -6.45 0.76
CA ALA A 129 11.82 -6.53 -0.16
C ALA A 129 12.34 -7.97 -0.26
N ALA A 130 12.89 -8.32 -1.43
CA ALA A 130 13.48 -9.64 -1.68
C ALA A 130 14.70 -9.92 -0.78
N SER A 131 15.32 -8.86 -0.24
CA SER A 131 16.44 -8.96 0.70
C SER A 131 16.03 -9.24 2.13
N ASN A 132 14.72 -9.24 2.46
CA ASN A 132 14.25 -9.52 3.81
C ASN A 132 14.59 -10.95 4.23
N THR A 133 15.21 -11.07 5.39
CA THR A 133 15.67 -12.36 5.92
C THR A 133 14.59 -13.06 6.75
N PRO A 134 14.72 -14.37 7.03
CA PRO A 134 13.85 -15.05 7.99
C PRO A 134 13.82 -14.37 9.37
N GLU A 135 14.94 -13.82 9.83
CA GLU A 135 15.05 -13.10 11.10
C GLU A 135 14.24 -11.81 11.08
N TYR A 136 14.21 -11.10 9.93
CA TYR A 136 13.33 -9.95 9.73
C TYR A 136 11.87 -10.36 9.92
N TYR A 137 11.41 -11.38 9.18
CA TYR A 137 10.02 -11.82 9.28
C TYR A 137 9.65 -12.34 10.69
N ALA A 138 10.57 -13.00 11.38
CA ALA A 138 10.34 -13.40 12.77
C ALA A 138 10.07 -12.22 13.71
N LYS A 139 10.74 -11.08 13.48
CA LYS A 139 10.52 -9.82 14.23
C LYS A 139 9.23 -9.10 13.83
N MET A 140 8.75 -9.30 12.59
CA MET A 140 7.58 -8.60 12.04
C MET A 140 6.26 -9.28 12.37
N ASN A 141 6.22 -10.24 13.28
CA ASN A 141 4.98 -10.96 13.62
C ASN A 141 3.84 -10.00 13.94
N GLY A 142 2.68 -10.21 13.31
CA GLY A 142 1.49 -9.38 13.44
C GLY A 142 1.45 -8.13 12.52
N VAL A 143 2.57 -7.72 11.92
CA VAL A 143 2.59 -6.60 10.98
C VAL A 143 1.81 -6.96 9.72
N GLN A 144 0.94 -6.04 9.29
CA GLN A 144 0.25 -6.13 8.00
C GLN A 144 0.90 -5.16 7.00
N PHE A 145 0.92 -5.53 5.73
CA PHE A 145 1.40 -4.65 4.66
C PHE A 145 0.63 -4.90 3.36
N SER A 146 0.51 -3.85 2.54
CA SER A 146 -0.07 -3.95 1.20
C SER A 146 1.00 -4.38 0.19
N ASP A 147 0.63 -5.22 -0.76
CA ASP A 147 1.45 -5.49 -1.94
C ASP A 147 0.58 -6.05 -3.08
N ILE A 148 1.21 -6.28 -4.23
CA ILE A 148 0.52 -6.77 -5.42
C ILE A 148 0.02 -8.22 -5.24
N PRO A 149 -1.17 -8.58 -5.77
CA PRO A 149 -1.68 -9.94 -5.68
C PRO A 149 -0.83 -10.97 -6.43
N PHE A 150 0.04 -10.55 -7.34
CA PHE A 150 0.95 -11.45 -8.04
C PHE A 150 1.83 -12.26 -7.08
N PHE A 151 2.19 -11.70 -5.92
CA PHE A 151 2.98 -12.43 -4.90
C PHE A 151 2.24 -13.58 -4.22
N LYS A 152 0.90 -13.65 -4.32
CA LYS A 152 0.14 -14.84 -3.90
C LYS A 152 0.32 -16.05 -4.83
N GLN A 153 0.82 -15.82 -6.03
CA GLN A 153 0.88 -16.82 -7.09
C GLN A 153 2.26 -17.50 -7.17
N SER A 154 3.00 -17.57 -6.05
CA SER A 154 4.37 -18.08 -6.00
C SER A 154 4.54 -19.48 -6.63
N ASP A 155 3.49 -20.30 -6.59
CA ASP A 155 3.51 -21.65 -7.17
C ASP A 155 3.16 -21.69 -8.66
N SER A 156 2.76 -20.56 -9.25
CA SER A 156 2.41 -20.50 -10.67
C SER A 156 3.65 -20.53 -11.56
N SER A 157 3.53 -21.17 -12.73
CA SER A 157 4.60 -21.19 -13.73
C SER A 157 4.97 -19.78 -14.22
N GLN A 158 4.01 -18.87 -14.27
CA GLN A 158 4.24 -17.48 -14.63
C GLN A 158 5.12 -16.79 -13.58
N TYR A 159 4.78 -16.93 -12.30
CA TYR A 159 5.56 -16.35 -11.20
C TYR A 159 7.00 -16.88 -11.23
N GLN A 160 7.19 -18.19 -11.33
CA GLN A 160 8.51 -18.83 -11.34
C GLN A 160 9.37 -18.34 -12.53
N LYS A 161 8.76 -18.20 -13.71
CA LYS A 161 9.45 -17.66 -14.89
C LYS A 161 9.88 -16.21 -14.69
N VAL A 162 9.00 -15.37 -14.13
CA VAL A 162 9.30 -13.96 -13.87
C VAL A 162 10.37 -13.84 -12.78
N ALA A 163 10.24 -14.57 -11.68
CA ALA A 163 11.24 -14.59 -10.62
C ALA A 163 12.62 -15.01 -11.13
N GLY A 164 12.69 -16.04 -11.99
CA GLY A 164 13.93 -16.45 -12.64
C GLY A 164 14.53 -15.37 -13.54
N SER A 165 13.70 -14.62 -14.27
CA SER A 165 14.15 -13.55 -15.17
C SER A 165 14.56 -12.26 -14.46
N THR A 166 14.02 -11.99 -13.30
CA THR A 166 14.27 -10.79 -12.49
C THR A 166 15.27 -11.02 -11.36
N GLY A 167 15.80 -12.23 -11.23
CA GLY A 167 16.64 -12.62 -10.09
C GLY A 167 15.89 -12.61 -8.75
N GLY A 168 14.56 -12.67 -8.79
CA GLY A 168 13.70 -12.63 -7.60
C GLY A 168 13.51 -11.23 -7.02
N GLU A 169 14.02 -10.17 -7.66
CA GLU A 169 13.89 -8.80 -7.20
C GLU A 169 12.45 -8.29 -7.25
N PHE A 170 11.85 -8.01 -6.09
CA PHE A 170 10.44 -7.65 -5.98
C PHE A 170 10.07 -6.37 -6.73
N GLN A 171 10.97 -5.39 -6.81
CA GLN A 171 10.74 -4.17 -7.59
C GLN A 171 10.59 -4.48 -9.09
N LEU A 172 11.46 -5.34 -9.63
CA LEU A 172 11.36 -5.76 -11.03
C LEU A 172 10.11 -6.62 -11.29
N MET A 173 9.73 -7.45 -10.32
CA MET A 173 8.48 -8.22 -10.41
C MET A 173 7.24 -7.33 -10.39
N ARG A 174 7.23 -6.26 -9.58
CA ARG A 174 6.15 -5.25 -9.59
C ARG A 174 6.08 -4.52 -10.94
N LEU A 175 7.22 -4.16 -11.52
CA LEU A 175 7.27 -3.55 -12.86
C LEU A 175 6.77 -4.49 -13.95
N TYR A 176 7.10 -5.79 -13.87
CA TYR A 176 6.53 -6.78 -14.77
C TYR A 176 5.01 -6.85 -14.64
N ALA A 177 4.49 -6.93 -13.41
CA ALA A 177 3.06 -6.93 -13.15
C ALA A 177 2.37 -5.68 -13.69
N MET A 178 2.99 -4.50 -13.52
CA MET A 178 2.52 -3.24 -14.08
C MET A 178 2.44 -3.28 -15.60
N GLY A 179 3.47 -3.80 -16.27
CA GLY A 179 3.48 -3.94 -17.73
C GLY A 179 2.39 -4.89 -18.25
N SER A 180 2.18 -6.00 -17.53
CA SER A 180 1.10 -6.95 -17.84
C SER A 180 -0.28 -6.30 -17.72
N ASP A 181 -0.49 -5.55 -16.64
CA ASP A 181 -1.78 -4.87 -16.41
C ASP A 181 -1.99 -3.69 -17.37
N ALA A 182 -0.93 -2.99 -17.77
CA ALA A 182 -1.02 -1.97 -18.81
C ALA A 182 -1.51 -2.55 -20.14
N TRP A 183 -1.03 -3.76 -20.49
CA TRP A 183 -1.55 -4.48 -21.66
C TRP A 183 -3.01 -4.89 -21.50
N LEU A 184 -3.40 -5.37 -20.33
CA LEU A 184 -4.79 -5.71 -20.01
C LEU A 184 -5.70 -4.49 -20.14
N LEU A 185 -5.30 -3.34 -19.56
CA LEU A 185 -6.06 -2.09 -19.60
C LEU A 185 -6.24 -1.55 -21.02
N ILE A 186 -5.21 -1.64 -21.87
CA ILE A 186 -5.32 -1.20 -23.27
C ILE A 186 -6.34 -2.04 -24.04
N ASN A 187 -6.39 -3.34 -23.80
CA ASN A 187 -7.35 -4.24 -24.48
C ASN A 187 -8.80 -4.03 -24.01
N HIS A 188 -9.00 -3.43 -22.82
CA HIS A 188 -10.31 -3.11 -22.23
C HIS A 188 -10.54 -1.61 -22.06
N PHE A 189 -9.86 -0.80 -22.88
CA PHE A 189 -9.83 0.65 -22.72
C PHE A 189 -11.22 1.30 -22.86
N ASN A 190 -12.06 0.79 -23.75
CA ASN A 190 -13.40 1.34 -23.97
C ASN A 190 -14.33 1.01 -22.80
N GLU A 191 -14.30 -0.22 -22.32
CA GLU A 191 -15.11 -0.69 -21.19
C GLU A 191 -14.72 0.07 -19.93
N LEU A 192 -13.41 0.23 -19.69
CA LEU A 192 -12.87 0.96 -18.55
C LEU A 192 -13.39 2.40 -18.49
N ARG A 193 -13.55 3.06 -19.65
CA ARG A 193 -14.00 4.44 -19.74
C ARG A 193 -15.52 4.62 -19.79
N GLN A 194 -16.25 3.63 -20.29
CA GLN A 194 -17.67 3.79 -20.65
C GLN A 194 -18.60 3.03 -19.73
N VAL A 195 -18.11 2.01 -19.03
CA VAL A 195 -18.94 1.16 -18.18
C VAL A 195 -18.70 1.52 -16.71
N PRO A 196 -19.64 2.22 -16.05
CA PRO A 196 -19.50 2.55 -14.64
C PRO A 196 -19.31 1.30 -13.78
N GLY A 197 -18.31 1.32 -12.91
CA GLY A 197 -18.01 0.20 -12.01
C GLY A 197 -17.34 -0.99 -12.70
N TYR A 198 -16.88 -0.85 -13.95
CA TYR A 198 -16.11 -1.90 -14.62
C TYR A 198 -14.79 -2.15 -13.89
N THR A 199 -14.49 -3.40 -13.63
CA THR A 199 -13.28 -3.82 -12.94
C THR A 199 -12.56 -4.92 -13.69
N LEU A 200 -11.23 -4.96 -13.53
CA LEU A 200 -10.34 -5.99 -14.09
C LEU A 200 -9.47 -6.58 -13.00
N SER A 201 -9.35 -7.90 -13.00
CA SER A 201 -8.41 -8.59 -12.09
C SER A 201 -7.02 -8.58 -12.71
N GLY A 202 -6.17 -7.67 -12.22
CA GLY A 202 -4.79 -7.53 -12.65
C GLY A 202 -3.80 -8.25 -11.76
N LEU A 203 -2.54 -8.23 -12.17
CA LEU A 203 -1.41 -8.72 -11.35
C LEU A 203 -1.02 -7.72 -10.26
N THR A 204 -1.36 -6.42 -10.44
CA THR A 204 -1.06 -5.36 -9.47
C THR A 204 -2.22 -5.06 -8.51
N GLY A 205 -3.40 -5.55 -8.77
CA GLY A 205 -4.60 -5.33 -7.95
C GLY A 205 -5.88 -5.59 -8.72
N GLN A 206 -7.01 -5.35 -8.06
CA GLN A 206 -8.29 -5.19 -8.73
C GLN A 206 -8.32 -3.76 -9.30
N LEU A 207 -8.37 -3.66 -10.62
CA LEU A 207 -8.26 -2.40 -11.35
C LEU A 207 -9.65 -1.83 -11.63
N SER A 208 -9.84 -0.55 -11.38
CA SER A 208 -11.02 0.21 -11.76
C SER A 208 -10.62 1.62 -12.17
N ALA A 209 -11.44 2.31 -12.96
CA ALA A 209 -11.17 3.69 -13.31
C ALA A 209 -12.24 4.63 -12.75
N ASP A 210 -11.81 5.80 -12.31
CA ASP A 210 -12.72 6.88 -11.95
C ASP A 210 -13.24 7.64 -13.17
N SER A 211 -14.02 8.71 -12.96
CA SER A 211 -14.57 9.54 -14.03
C SER A 211 -13.52 10.29 -14.86
N ASN A 212 -12.32 10.47 -14.34
CA ASN A 212 -11.17 11.09 -15.01
C ASN A 212 -10.30 10.06 -15.74
N CYS A 213 -10.67 8.79 -15.63
CA CYS A 213 -9.89 7.65 -16.09
C CYS A 213 -8.52 7.53 -15.40
N ASP A 214 -8.47 7.89 -14.11
CA ASP A 214 -7.41 7.44 -13.23
C ASP A 214 -7.71 6.00 -12.79
N VAL A 215 -6.76 5.12 -12.97
CA VAL A 215 -6.91 3.70 -12.65
C VAL A 215 -6.46 3.45 -11.23
N ASP A 216 -7.42 3.20 -10.37
CA ASP A 216 -7.21 2.76 -8.98
C ASP A 216 -6.87 1.27 -8.93
N ARG A 217 -6.12 0.88 -7.90
CA ARG A 217 -5.74 -0.50 -7.63
C ARG A 217 -6.17 -0.88 -6.22
N ASP A 218 -7.08 -1.83 -6.07
CA ASP A 218 -7.32 -2.46 -4.78
C ASP A 218 -6.29 -3.58 -4.56
N MET A 219 -5.36 -3.33 -3.66
CA MET A 219 -4.19 -4.18 -3.44
C MET A 219 -4.51 -5.35 -2.51
N THR A 220 -3.64 -6.33 -2.49
CA THR A 220 -3.70 -7.41 -1.51
C THR A 220 -3.04 -6.99 -0.20
N TRP A 221 -3.66 -7.36 0.90
CA TRP A 221 -3.06 -7.25 2.22
C TRP A 221 -2.44 -8.58 2.63
N TYR A 222 -1.28 -8.48 3.23
CA TYR A 222 -0.50 -9.59 3.77
C TYR A 222 -0.26 -9.35 5.25
N GLN A 223 -0.07 -10.42 6.00
CA GLN A 223 0.33 -10.36 7.40
C GLN A 223 1.50 -11.31 7.64
N VAL A 224 2.43 -10.88 8.46
CA VAL A 224 3.47 -11.77 8.96
C VAL A 224 2.91 -12.57 10.13
N GLN A 225 2.87 -13.90 10.00
CA GLN A 225 2.41 -14.84 11.02
C GLN A 225 3.47 -15.92 11.21
N ASP A 226 4.05 -15.98 12.41
CA ASP A 226 5.08 -16.96 12.77
C ASP A 226 6.24 -17.02 11.75
N GLY A 227 6.70 -15.86 11.30
CA GLY A 227 7.78 -15.73 10.32
C GLY A 227 7.39 -15.98 8.87
N ASN A 228 6.12 -16.27 8.60
CA ASN A 228 5.60 -16.50 7.25
C ASN A 228 4.72 -15.32 6.79
N VAL A 229 4.76 -15.03 5.51
CA VAL A 229 3.88 -14.02 4.89
C VAL A 229 2.64 -14.72 4.37
N VAL A 230 1.48 -14.34 4.92
CA VAL A 230 0.19 -14.90 4.52
C VAL A 230 -0.74 -13.79 4.02
N ALA A 231 -1.51 -14.06 2.98
CA ALA A 231 -2.52 -13.12 2.53
C ALA A 231 -3.69 -13.08 3.50
N VAL A 232 -4.17 -11.87 3.81
CA VAL A 232 -5.33 -11.65 4.68
C VAL A 232 -6.47 -11.01 3.88
N ALA A 233 -7.68 -11.03 4.43
CA ALA A 233 -8.84 -10.39 3.80
C ALA A 233 -8.64 -8.86 3.70
N ASN A 234 -9.07 -8.30 2.57
CA ASN A 234 -9.12 -6.86 2.34
C ASN A 234 -10.29 -6.23 3.09
#